data_5770f1eec5ff1b7c7f55fcbfff4a59c3
#
_entry.id   5770f1eec5ff1b7c7f55fcbfff4a59c3
#
_cell.length_a   1.000
_cell.length_b   1.000
_cell.length_c   1.000
_cell.angle_alpha   90.00
_cell.angle_beta   90.00
_cell.angle_gamma   90.00
#
_symmetry.space_group_name_H-M   'P 1'
#
loop_
_entity.id
_entity.type
_entity.pdbx_description
1 polymer ?
#
loop_
_entity_poly.entity_id
_entity_poly.type
_entity_poly.pdbx_seq_one_letter_code
_entity_poly.pdbx_strand_id
1 'polypeptide(L)'
;MSISSRAISFGSPLLRRLVFVAVLLLCVTGSANDKNNKESSAEVKFSAHTELVMVPVVVTDKSGAHVNGLKKEDFTVLENGSERPIATFEEIASQPERLIRRPTPNMFTNDVTSSGRSTRRITLIVLDALNTPFLDQTYARNQLLKYLSQSLDRHEPTGLFLLDRRGIHVVHHFTSDPQVLIAALHKVMGEPLQGSDSPGDLALATGTTNPIGSQTGGVSGMAGSPAVPTTALMSAVSSEAAAFQTLVQDSALNFESFQQRVAITYTLDALQQVARAVGGVPGRKALIWAGGGFPFSVSDNTMGLAPAGRDTLSDVLPMYEHTWELLNEAQIALYPVDVKGVQPNMPNASDDLSTSPGTTGFNNYLRSTSYRQLDTQSTFESFAAATGGRAYFNSNDLVEGFRDAVQDSEQYYMIGYYLDRSNTKTGWRKLAVKVKRDHVQVRARSGFFVTNATVNPEINHDSDVATALKSPLDYTGMSLAAHWDDVVAGKEAGKKSVRFIVHVDPDPSLIDTTDDNHLVLEFVATATTPTGEKAGEPTGKKFDMHPKPDALATIKEKGISYRGALELAPGEYNVRIVVRDGLSGRIGSVAAPLKVD
;
A
#
# COMPACT_ATOMS: atom_id res chain seq x y z
N MET A 1 -33.68 -68.45 -28.97
CA MET A 1 -35.12 -68.39 -28.67
C MET A 1 -35.58 -66.96 -28.91
N SER A 2 -36.29 -66.73 -29.99
CA SER A 2 -36.77 -65.46 -30.49
C SER A 2 -38.09 -65.08 -29.81
N ILE A 3 -38.21 -63.87 -29.27
CA ILE A 3 -39.53 -63.36 -28.87
C ILE A 3 -39.78 -62.05 -29.62
N SER A 4 -40.77 -62.14 -30.46
CA SER A 4 -41.35 -61.17 -31.36
C SER A 4 -41.96 -59.97 -30.62
N SER A 5 -41.67 -58.76 -31.04
CA SER A 5 -42.35 -57.53 -30.65
C SER A 5 -43.56 -57.31 -31.53
N ARG A 6 -44.78 -57.36 -30.99
CA ARG A 6 -46.02 -56.87 -31.65
C ARG A 6 -46.22 -55.38 -31.40
N ALA A 7 -46.15 -54.59 -32.45
CA ALA A 7 -46.57 -53.21 -32.49
C ALA A 7 -48.12 -53.14 -32.54
N ILE A 8 -48.74 -52.43 -31.60
CA ILE A 8 -50.18 -52.12 -31.63
C ILE A 8 -50.33 -50.73 -32.29
N SER A 9 -50.88 -50.76 -33.49
CA SER A 9 -51.29 -49.60 -34.26
C SER A 9 -52.62 -49.07 -33.70
N PHE A 10 -52.64 -47.87 -33.16
CA PHE A 10 -53.87 -47.14 -32.88
C PHE A 10 -54.13 -46.07 -33.96
N GLY A 11 -55.28 -46.24 -34.58
CA GLY A 11 -55.71 -45.47 -35.71
C GLY A 11 -56.28 -44.09 -35.35
N SER A 12 -56.39 -43.33 -36.40
CA SER A 12 -57.14 -42.14 -36.74
C SER A 12 -56.76 -40.81 -36.01
N PRO A 13 -56.53 -39.78 -36.82
CA PRO A 13 -56.08 -38.44 -36.36
C PRO A 13 -57.17 -37.63 -35.61
N LEU A 14 -58.38 -38.09 -35.56
CA LEU A 14 -59.47 -37.41 -34.84
C LEU A 14 -59.43 -37.62 -33.33
N LEU A 15 -58.97 -38.77 -32.86
CA LEU A 15 -58.87 -39.05 -31.42
C LEU A 15 -57.74 -38.30 -30.72
N ARG A 16 -56.64 -37.96 -31.45
CA ARG A 16 -55.55 -37.15 -30.95
C ARG A 16 -55.90 -35.67 -30.74
N ARG A 17 -56.87 -35.13 -31.51
CA ARG A 17 -57.32 -33.74 -31.36
C ARG A 17 -58.27 -33.54 -30.17
N LEU A 18 -59.04 -34.54 -29.81
CA LEU A 18 -60.01 -34.50 -28.69
C LEU A 18 -59.26 -34.58 -27.32
N VAL A 19 -58.19 -35.34 -27.23
CA VAL A 19 -57.36 -35.43 -26.00
C VAL A 19 -56.58 -34.13 -25.73
N PHE A 20 -56.13 -33.42 -26.79
CA PHE A 20 -55.44 -32.15 -26.63
C PHE A 20 -56.37 -30.99 -26.22
N VAL A 21 -57.61 -31.00 -26.63
CA VAL A 21 -58.63 -29.98 -26.25
C VAL A 21 -59.12 -30.23 -24.81
N ALA A 22 -59.21 -31.48 -24.35
CA ALA A 22 -59.62 -31.81 -22.99
C ALA A 22 -58.54 -31.47 -21.95
N VAL A 23 -57.24 -31.55 -22.30
CA VAL A 23 -56.13 -31.15 -21.43
C VAL A 23 -55.97 -29.61 -21.37
N LEU A 24 -56.35 -28.87 -22.45
CA LEU A 24 -56.34 -27.41 -22.46
C LEU A 24 -57.53 -26.78 -21.70
N LEU A 25 -58.65 -27.48 -21.54
CA LEU A 25 -59.83 -26.97 -20.81
C LEU A 25 -59.81 -27.22 -19.32
N LEU A 26 -58.92 -28.10 -18.82
CA LEU A 26 -58.73 -28.34 -17.39
C LEU A 26 -57.73 -27.40 -16.70
N CYS A 27 -57.09 -26.49 -17.46
CA CYS A 27 -56.14 -25.50 -16.90
C CYS A 27 -56.76 -24.10 -16.66
N VAL A 28 -58.06 -23.90 -16.82
CA VAL A 28 -58.69 -22.55 -16.74
C VAL A 28 -59.64 -22.37 -15.54
N THR A 29 -59.79 -23.35 -14.64
CA THR A 29 -60.61 -23.18 -13.43
C THR A 29 -59.81 -23.44 -12.18
N GLY A 30 -59.04 -22.43 -11.74
CA GLY A 30 -58.30 -22.44 -10.50
C GLY A 30 -57.76 -21.06 -10.13
N SER A 31 -58.62 -20.01 -10.25
CA SER A 31 -58.30 -18.72 -9.59
C SER A 31 -58.87 -18.75 -8.18
N ALA A 32 -58.06 -19.24 -7.25
CA ALA A 32 -58.21 -18.95 -5.83
C ALA A 32 -57.26 -17.81 -5.47
N ASN A 33 -57.88 -16.77 -5.00
CA ASN A 33 -57.32 -15.52 -4.51
C ASN A 33 -56.56 -15.80 -3.19
N ASP A 34 -55.24 -15.92 -3.26
CA ASP A 34 -54.40 -15.93 -2.06
C ASP A 34 -53.47 -14.74 -2.13
N LYS A 35 -53.88 -13.67 -1.43
CA LYS A 35 -53.02 -12.57 -1.04
C LYS A 35 -52.08 -13.09 0.04
N ASN A 36 -50.98 -13.69 -0.34
CA ASN A 36 -49.87 -13.92 0.54
C ASN A 36 -48.60 -13.30 -0.05
N ASN A 37 -48.13 -12.34 0.69
CA ASN A 37 -46.89 -11.65 0.69
C ASN A 37 -45.72 -12.57 0.23
N LYS A 38 -45.37 -12.55 -1.06
CA LYS A 38 -44.08 -13.01 -1.50
C LYS A 38 -43.11 -11.83 -1.38
N GLU A 39 -42.39 -11.77 -0.28
CA GLU A 39 -41.07 -11.15 -0.29
C GLU A 39 -40.31 -11.77 -1.47
N SER A 40 -40.15 -10.97 -2.51
CA SER A 40 -39.31 -11.27 -3.64
C SER A 40 -37.85 -11.29 -3.09
N SER A 41 -37.39 -12.47 -2.69
CA SER A 41 -35.97 -12.69 -2.64
C SER A 41 -35.48 -12.57 -4.09
N ALA A 42 -35.03 -11.37 -4.45
CA ALA A 42 -34.29 -11.17 -5.68
C ALA A 42 -33.08 -12.10 -5.60
N GLU A 43 -33.09 -13.15 -6.38
CA GLU A 43 -31.94 -14.01 -6.60
C GLU A 43 -30.84 -13.10 -7.15
N VAL A 44 -29.85 -12.76 -6.31
CA VAL A 44 -28.70 -11.94 -6.73
C VAL A 44 -27.88 -12.82 -7.67
N LYS A 45 -28.07 -12.64 -8.97
CA LYS A 45 -27.21 -13.24 -9.98
C LYS A 45 -25.86 -12.55 -9.93
N PHE A 46 -24.88 -13.19 -9.32
CA PHE A 46 -23.49 -12.73 -9.37
C PHE A 46 -22.99 -12.92 -10.81
N SER A 47 -22.58 -11.83 -11.45
CA SER A 47 -21.79 -11.92 -12.68
C SER A 47 -20.34 -12.24 -12.29
N ALA A 48 -19.58 -12.87 -13.19
CA ALA A 48 -18.15 -13.19 -12.99
C ALA A 48 -17.26 -11.95 -12.74
N HIS A 49 -17.83 -10.75 -12.82
CA HIS A 49 -17.14 -9.45 -12.65
C HIS A 49 -17.64 -8.67 -11.42
N THR A 50 -18.28 -9.33 -10.46
CA THR A 50 -18.77 -8.68 -9.24
C THR A 50 -17.71 -8.75 -8.14
N GLU A 51 -17.29 -7.60 -7.64
CA GLU A 51 -16.32 -7.45 -6.56
C GLU A 51 -17.01 -6.99 -5.27
N LEU A 52 -16.59 -7.51 -4.11
CA LEU A 52 -17.03 -7.02 -2.81
C LEU A 52 -16.08 -5.93 -2.32
N VAL A 53 -16.56 -4.69 -2.33
CA VAL A 53 -15.81 -3.52 -1.83
C VAL A 53 -15.99 -3.43 -0.32
N MET A 54 -14.91 -3.67 0.43
CA MET A 54 -14.91 -3.61 1.89
C MET A 54 -14.53 -2.22 2.38
N VAL A 55 -15.32 -1.64 3.27
CA VAL A 55 -15.18 -0.27 3.79
C VAL A 55 -15.12 -0.30 5.31
N PRO A 56 -13.92 -0.19 5.90
CA PRO A 56 -13.78 0.00 7.34
C PRO A 56 -14.29 1.41 7.73
N VAL A 57 -15.14 1.49 8.74
CA VAL A 57 -15.78 2.74 9.22
C VAL A 57 -15.54 2.89 10.71
N VAL A 58 -14.86 3.95 11.12
CA VAL A 58 -14.69 4.33 12.52
C VAL A 58 -15.76 5.35 12.86
N VAL A 59 -16.53 5.09 13.93
CA VAL A 59 -17.54 6.01 14.43
C VAL A 59 -17.21 6.37 15.87
N THR A 60 -16.96 7.66 16.11
CA THR A 60 -16.62 8.18 17.44
C THR A 60 -17.60 9.26 17.88
N ASP A 61 -17.75 9.43 19.18
CA ASP A 61 -18.46 10.58 19.75
C ASP A 61 -17.57 11.84 19.79
N LYS A 62 -18.07 12.93 20.38
CA LYS A 62 -17.33 14.19 20.50
C LYS A 62 -16.10 14.10 21.41
N SER A 63 -16.01 13.09 22.27
CA SER A 63 -14.86 12.84 23.14
C SER A 63 -13.78 11.99 22.47
N GLY A 64 -14.06 11.47 21.26
CA GLY A 64 -13.19 10.55 20.54
C GLY A 64 -13.43 9.08 20.91
N ALA A 65 -14.36 8.78 21.84
CA ALA A 65 -14.67 7.41 22.20
C ALA A 65 -15.47 6.72 21.10
N HIS A 66 -15.19 5.44 20.85
CA HIS A 66 -15.91 4.65 19.85
C HIS A 66 -17.38 4.45 20.23
N VAL A 67 -18.26 4.56 19.24
CA VAL A 67 -19.71 4.36 19.40
C VAL A 67 -20.04 2.92 19.00
N ASN A 68 -20.38 2.10 19.98
CA ASN A 68 -20.72 0.69 19.83
C ASN A 68 -22.23 0.46 19.57
N GLY A 69 -22.56 -0.71 19.04
CA GLY A 69 -23.93 -1.22 18.93
C GLY A 69 -24.75 -0.58 17.81
N LEU A 70 -24.14 0.08 16.85
CA LEU A 70 -24.81 0.54 15.63
C LEU A 70 -25.18 -0.67 14.77
N LYS A 71 -26.32 -0.58 14.09
CA LYS A 71 -26.83 -1.63 13.19
C LYS A 71 -26.65 -1.25 11.73
N LYS A 72 -26.75 -2.22 10.83
CA LYS A 72 -26.65 -2.02 9.39
C LYS A 72 -27.57 -0.89 8.89
N GLU A 73 -28.78 -0.77 9.45
CA GLU A 73 -29.80 0.20 9.08
C GLU A 73 -29.44 1.64 9.48
N ASP A 74 -28.47 1.80 10.40
CA ASP A 74 -27.97 3.11 10.79
C ASP A 74 -27.00 3.70 9.76
N PHE A 75 -26.50 2.88 8.84
CA PHE A 75 -25.51 3.28 7.86
C PHE A 75 -26.10 3.48 6.47
N THR A 76 -25.59 4.48 5.76
CA THR A 76 -25.87 4.71 4.34
C THR A 76 -24.52 4.88 3.63
N VAL A 77 -24.27 4.04 2.63
CA VAL A 77 -23.05 4.09 1.79
C VAL A 77 -23.42 4.78 0.47
N LEU A 78 -22.64 5.81 0.11
CA LEU A 78 -22.82 6.58 -1.13
C LEU A 78 -21.55 6.43 -1.98
N GLU A 79 -21.70 5.97 -3.22
CA GLU A 79 -20.65 5.92 -4.23
C GLU A 79 -20.97 6.92 -5.34
N ASN A 80 -20.09 7.90 -5.57
CA ASN A 80 -20.32 9.02 -6.49
C ASN A 80 -21.69 9.70 -6.28
N GLY A 81 -22.14 9.80 -5.01
CA GLY A 81 -23.42 10.38 -4.62
C GLY A 81 -24.63 9.43 -4.74
N SER A 82 -24.47 8.25 -5.30
CA SER A 82 -25.54 7.24 -5.42
C SER A 82 -25.49 6.26 -4.27
N GLU A 83 -26.61 5.97 -3.63
CA GLU A 83 -26.71 5.00 -2.53
C GLU A 83 -26.43 3.58 -3.03
N ARG A 84 -25.64 2.83 -2.25
CA ARG A 84 -25.30 1.44 -2.49
C ARG A 84 -25.88 0.55 -1.40
N PRO A 85 -26.54 -0.56 -1.75
CA PRO A 85 -27.06 -1.49 -0.78
C PRO A 85 -25.90 -2.18 -0.04
N ILE A 86 -25.93 -2.15 1.28
CA ILE A 86 -24.93 -2.83 2.12
C ILE A 86 -25.19 -4.34 2.01
N ALA A 87 -24.19 -5.08 1.56
CA ALA A 87 -24.24 -6.55 1.43
C ALA A 87 -23.78 -7.24 2.73
N THR A 88 -22.66 -6.79 3.30
CA THR A 88 -22.10 -7.34 4.54
C THR A 88 -21.94 -6.24 5.59
N PHE A 89 -22.15 -6.60 6.86
CA PHE A 89 -22.01 -5.70 8.00
C PHE A 89 -21.49 -6.48 9.21
N GLU A 90 -20.43 -6.00 9.82
CA GLU A 90 -19.84 -6.59 11.04
C GLU A 90 -19.30 -5.47 11.93
N GLU A 91 -19.61 -5.52 13.22
CA GLU A 91 -18.96 -4.69 14.24
C GLU A 91 -17.69 -5.42 14.71
N ILE A 92 -16.54 -4.81 14.49
CA ILE A 92 -15.24 -5.36 14.87
C ILE A 92 -14.82 -4.70 16.18
N ALA A 93 -14.76 -5.47 17.24
CA ALA A 93 -14.15 -5.09 18.50
C ALA A 93 -12.97 -6.03 18.74
N SER A 94 -11.76 -5.55 18.52
CA SER A 94 -10.57 -6.35 18.74
C SER A 94 -10.31 -6.51 20.23
N GLN A 95 -10.43 -7.74 20.73
CA GLN A 95 -9.85 -8.07 22.02
C GLN A 95 -8.34 -8.30 21.85
N PRO A 96 -7.50 -7.70 22.71
CA PRO A 96 -6.06 -7.92 22.63
C PRO A 96 -5.76 -9.39 22.90
N GLU A 97 -5.33 -10.12 21.89
CA GLU A 97 -4.83 -11.48 22.05
C GLU A 97 -3.32 -11.46 22.27
N ARG A 98 -2.88 -12.07 23.33
CA ARG A 98 -1.46 -12.21 23.65
C ARG A 98 -0.82 -13.14 22.62
N LEU A 99 -0.01 -12.58 21.73
CA LEU A 99 0.81 -13.38 20.82
C LEU A 99 1.86 -14.15 21.62
N ILE A 100 1.58 -15.40 21.92
CA ILE A 100 2.55 -16.31 22.52
C ILE A 100 2.89 -17.37 21.47
N ARG A 101 3.80 -17.02 20.54
CA ARG A 101 4.49 -18.07 19.80
C ARG A 101 5.95 -18.10 20.23
N ARG A 102 6.37 -19.28 20.70
CA ARG A 102 7.78 -19.63 20.67
C ARG A 102 8.05 -20.15 19.25
N PRO A 103 8.88 -19.48 18.45
CA PRO A 103 9.23 -20.00 17.14
C PRO A 103 9.83 -21.40 17.32
N THR A 104 9.31 -22.37 16.58
CA THR A 104 9.95 -23.68 16.50
C THR A 104 11.33 -23.48 15.88
N PRO A 105 12.40 -23.97 16.48
CA PRO A 105 13.72 -23.85 15.88
C PRO A 105 13.71 -24.32 14.42
N ASN A 106 14.37 -23.60 13.52
CA ASN A 106 14.47 -23.87 12.09
C ASN A 106 13.15 -23.75 11.29
N MET A 107 12.08 -23.17 11.85
CA MET A 107 10.87 -22.86 11.10
C MET A 107 10.75 -21.36 10.89
N PHE A 108 10.58 -20.93 9.64
CA PHE A 108 10.43 -19.56 9.19
C PHE A 108 9.05 -19.40 8.58
N THR A 109 8.33 -18.34 8.93
CA THR A 109 6.97 -18.11 8.44
C THR A 109 6.73 -16.65 8.21
N ASN A 110 5.90 -16.33 7.22
CA ASN A 110 5.37 -14.98 7.00
C ASN A 110 4.05 -14.76 7.75
N ASP A 111 3.57 -15.75 8.51
CA ASP A 111 2.37 -15.58 9.32
C ASP A 111 2.66 -14.65 10.50
N VAL A 112 2.12 -13.46 10.44
CA VAL A 112 2.22 -12.43 11.49
C VAL A 112 1.41 -12.84 12.73
N THR A 113 0.45 -13.75 12.57
CA THR A 113 -0.54 -14.09 13.61
C THR A 113 -0.12 -15.26 14.49
N SER A 114 0.92 -15.93 14.16
CA SER A 114 1.68 -16.99 14.87
C SER A 114 0.94 -17.98 15.79
N SER A 115 -0.37 -17.89 15.95
CA SER A 115 -1.16 -18.75 16.86
C SER A 115 -2.34 -19.45 16.21
N GLY A 116 -2.45 -19.40 14.86
CA GLY A 116 -3.59 -20.00 14.14
C GLY A 116 -4.92 -19.26 14.35
N ARG A 117 -4.91 -18.15 15.07
CA ARG A 117 -6.03 -17.21 15.21
C ARG A 117 -5.68 -15.91 14.52
N SER A 118 -6.52 -15.49 13.61
CA SER A 118 -6.30 -14.28 12.82
C SER A 118 -6.23 -13.03 13.71
N THR A 119 -5.05 -12.46 13.87
CA THR A 119 -4.90 -11.13 14.44
C THR A 119 -5.49 -10.14 13.46
N ARG A 120 -6.58 -9.48 13.83
CA ARG A 120 -7.25 -8.48 12.98
C ARG A 120 -6.66 -7.07 13.18
N ARG A 121 -5.54 -6.95 13.88
CA ARG A 121 -4.98 -5.68 14.31
C ARG A 121 -3.46 -5.73 14.26
N ILE A 122 -2.87 -4.93 13.40
CA ILE A 122 -1.43 -4.70 13.33
C ILE A 122 -1.16 -3.22 13.05
N THR A 123 -0.07 -2.72 13.61
CA THR A 123 0.43 -1.37 13.37
C THR A 123 1.77 -1.41 12.66
N LEU A 124 1.90 -0.60 11.61
CA LEU A 124 3.15 -0.38 10.88
C LEU A 124 3.60 1.04 11.13
N ILE A 125 4.85 1.23 11.49
CA ILE A 125 5.46 2.55 11.64
C ILE A 125 6.58 2.67 10.61
N VAL A 126 6.44 3.62 9.70
CA VAL A 126 7.47 3.98 8.72
C VAL A 126 8.09 5.32 9.11
N LEU A 127 9.39 5.33 9.34
CA LEU A 127 10.19 6.55 9.45
C LEU A 127 10.64 6.93 8.05
N ASP A 128 10.12 8.03 7.53
CA ASP A 128 10.49 8.53 6.21
C ASP A 128 11.69 9.47 6.31
N ALA A 129 12.89 8.90 6.17
CA ALA A 129 14.12 9.67 6.12
C ALA A 129 14.43 10.19 4.70
N LEU A 130 13.75 9.66 3.67
CA LEU A 130 13.94 10.10 2.29
C LEU A 130 13.39 11.52 2.07
N ASN A 131 12.20 11.78 2.60
CA ASN A 131 11.47 13.03 2.40
C ASN A 131 11.51 13.96 3.64
N THR A 132 12.39 13.67 4.60
CA THR A 132 12.51 14.41 5.85
C THR A 132 13.90 15.01 6.01
N PRO A 133 14.03 16.32 6.30
CA PRO A 133 15.30 16.94 6.61
C PRO A 133 16.00 16.26 7.80
N PHE A 134 17.33 16.21 7.78
CA PHE A 134 18.12 15.46 8.77
C PHE A 134 17.83 15.86 10.24
N LEU A 135 17.65 17.14 10.51
CA LEU A 135 17.34 17.62 11.87
C LEU A 135 15.99 17.11 12.36
N ASP A 136 14.98 17.10 11.48
CA ASP A 136 13.63 16.64 11.79
C ASP A 136 13.58 15.11 11.96
N GLN A 137 14.46 14.35 11.29
CA GLN A 137 14.60 12.91 11.48
C GLN A 137 15.02 12.57 12.91
N THR A 138 15.94 13.34 13.49
CA THR A 138 16.38 13.15 14.88
C THR A 138 15.23 13.41 15.86
N TYR A 139 14.45 14.46 15.60
CA TYR A 139 13.27 14.75 16.39
C TYR A 139 12.21 13.64 16.30
N ALA A 140 11.89 13.19 15.09
CA ALA A 140 10.96 12.08 14.87
C ALA A 140 11.32 10.82 15.64
N ARG A 141 12.60 10.43 15.61
CA ARG A 141 13.12 9.26 16.34
C ARG A 141 12.96 9.41 17.86
N ASN A 142 13.27 10.58 18.41
CA ASN A 142 13.11 10.84 19.84
C ASN A 142 11.64 10.78 20.28
N GLN A 143 10.72 11.31 19.47
CA GLN A 143 9.28 11.21 19.73
C GLN A 143 8.77 9.77 19.61
N LEU A 144 9.28 9.00 18.65
CA LEU A 144 8.95 7.59 18.53
C LEU A 144 9.48 6.79 19.74
N LEU A 145 10.70 7.05 20.21
CA LEU A 145 11.21 6.44 21.44
C LEU A 145 10.32 6.75 22.64
N LYS A 146 9.85 7.99 22.76
CA LYS A 146 8.90 8.40 23.81
C LYS A 146 7.59 7.61 23.71
N TYR A 147 7.02 7.47 22.50
CA TYR A 147 5.81 6.68 22.28
C TYR A 147 6.01 5.20 22.64
N LEU A 148 7.05 4.56 22.14
CA LEU A 148 7.34 3.15 22.40
C LEU A 148 7.55 2.86 23.90
N SER A 149 8.17 3.80 24.63
CA SER A 149 8.45 3.63 26.06
C SER A 149 7.24 3.87 26.97
N GLN A 150 6.29 4.72 26.54
CA GLN A 150 5.23 5.23 27.43
C GLN A 150 3.82 4.77 27.02
N SER A 151 3.57 4.55 25.73
CA SER A 151 2.23 4.47 25.20
C SER A 151 1.94 3.21 24.38
N LEU A 152 2.96 2.46 23.96
CA LEU A 152 2.72 1.27 23.14
C LEU A 152 2.04 0.17 23.96
N ASP A 153 0.89 -0.29 23.48
CA ASP A 153 0.22 -1.46 24.05
C ASP A 153 1.05 -2.72 23.81
N ARG A 154 1.35 -3.45 24.87
CA ARG A 154 2.15 -4.69 24.80
C ARG A 154 1.44 -5.86 24.11
N HIS A 155 0.22 -5.68 23.66
CA HIS A 155 -0.57 -6.73 23.00
C HIS A 155 -0.68 -6.53 21.49
N GLU A 156 -0.24 -5.37 20.97
CA GLU A 156 -0.36 -5.05 19.56
C GLU A 156 0.91 -5.36 18.78
N PRO A 157 0.85 -6.23 17.76
CA PRO A 157 1.98 -6.44 16.86
C PRO A 157 2.31 -5.16 16.09
N THR A 158 3.48 -4.61 16.35
CA THR A 158 3.98 -3.39 15.71
C THR A 158 5.25 -3.72 14.92
N GLY A 159 5.25 -3.36 13.64
CA GLY A 159 6.43 -3.43 12.77
C GLY A 159 7.06 -2.05 12.60
N LEU A 160 8.39 -1.99 12.58
CA LEU A 160 9.16 -0.75 12.42
C LEU A 160 10.00 -0.79 11.15
N PHE A 161 9.83 0.23 10.30
CA PHE A 161 10.45 0.34 8.99
C PHE A 161 11.09 1.71 8.81
N LEU A 162 12.07 1.79 7.93
CA LEU A 162 12.77 3.00 7.54
C LEU A 162 12.76 3.13 6.03
N LEU A 163 12.38 4.30 5.52
CA LEU A 163 12.53 4.65 4.11
C LEU A 163 13.69 5.62 3.95
N ASP A 164 14.69 5.23 3.15
CA ASP A 164 15.83 6.08 2.77
C ASP A 164 16.09 6.02 1.25
N ARG A 165 17.21 6.55 0.77
CA ARG A 165 17.61 6.53 -0.64
C ARG A 165 17.90 5.14 -1.21
N ARG A 166 17.99 4.12 -0.38
CA ARG A 166 18.15 2.71 -0.77
C ARG A 166 16.81 1.98 -0.82
N GLY A 167 15.71 2.67 -0.52
CA GLY A 167 14.37 2.11 -0.45
C GLY A 167 13.91 1.83 0.98
N ILE A 168 12.89 0.97 1.12
CA ILE A 168 12.36 0.59 2.43
C ILE A 168 13.20 -0.50 3.08
N HIS A 169 13.48 -0.36 4.38
CA HIS A 169 14.24 -1.31 5.19
C HIS A 169 13.46 -1.74 6.42
N VAL A 170 13.58 -3.01 6.81
CA VAL A 170 13.03 -3.51 8.07
C VAL A 170 13.98 -3.14 9.19
N VAL A 171 13.55 -2.24 10.07
CA VAL A 171 14.25 -1.97 11.34
C VAL A 171 13.96 -3.08 12.33
N HIS A 172 12.69 -3.49 12.42
CA HIS A 172 12.27 -4.66 13.16
C HIS A 172 10.94 -5.22 12.60
N HIS A 173 10.87 -6.54 12.46
CA HIS A 173 9.63 -7.25 12.11
C HIS A 173 8.57 -7.08 13.21
N PHE A 174 7.35 -7.55 12.96
CA PHE A 174 6.26 -7.42 13.90
C PHE A 174 6.59 -8.06 15.26
N THR A 175 6.46 -7.26 16.31
CA THR A 175 6.59 -7.69 17.71
C THR A 175 5.63 -6.92 18.60
N SER A 176 5.18 -7.52 19.69
CA SER A 176 4.40 -6.84 20.73
C SER A 176 5.28 -6.42 21.92
N ASP A 177 6.61 -6.56 21.82
CA ASP A 177 7.53 -6.14 22.87
C ASP A 177 8.14 -4.76 22.55
N PRO A 178 7.76 -3.70 23.30
CA PRO A 178 8.28 -2.36 23.10
C PRO A 178 9.81 -2.28 23.27
N GLN A 179 10.39 -3.09 24.15
CA GLN A 179 11.84 -3.04 24.44
C GLN A 179 12.66 -3.50 23.24
N VAL A 180 12.13 -4.49 22.50
CA VAL A 180 12.75 -4.98 21.27
C VAL A 180 12.75 -3.89 20.20
N LEU A 181 11.61 -3.17 20.02
CA LEU A 181 11.53 -2.05 19.08
C LEU A 181 12.44 -0.89 19.46
N ILE A 182 12.52 -0.55 20.76
CA ILE A 182 13.41 0.49 21.28
C ILE A 182 14.87 0.11 20.99
N ALA A 183 15.28 -1.12 21.28
CA ALA A 183 16.64 -1.60 21.02
C ALA A 183 16.98 -1.56 19.52
N ALA A 184 16.05 -1.96 18.66
CA ALA A 184 16.20 -1.90 17.22
C ALA A 184 16.35 -0.45 16.71
N LEU A 185 15.52 0.47 17.23
CA LEU A 185 15.59 1.89 16.87
C LEU A 185 16.92 2.52 17.30
N HIS A 186 17.44 2.19 18.49
CA HIS A 186 18.76 2.65 18.95
C HIS A 186 19.89 2.17 18.05
N LYS A 187 19.83 0.93 17.55
CA LYS A 187 20.83 0.40 16.63
C LYS A 187 20.90 1.21 15.33
N VAL A 188 19.75 1.57 14.77
CA VAL A 188 19.66 2.40 13.54
C VAL A 188 20.09 3.85 13.80
N MET A 189 19.93 4.37 15.01
CA MET A 189 20.34 5.74 15.37
C MET A 189 21.85 5.96 15.33
N GLY A 190 22.66 4.91 15.47
CA GLY A 190 24.13 4.98 15.43
C GLY A 190 24.73 5.09 14.02
N GLU A 191 23.93 4.83 12.98
CA GLU A 191 24.38 4.97 11.59
C GLU A 191 23.93 6.33 11.02
N PRO A 192 24.84 7.08 10.35
CA PRO A 192 24.43 8.28 9.63
C PRO A 192 23.46 7.85 8.51
N LEU A 193 22.19 8.15 8.69
CA LEU A 193 21.20 7.94 7.63
C LEU A 193 21.57 8.88 6.49
N GLN A 194 21.78 8.35 5.31
CA GLN A 194 21.93 9.11 4.08
C GLN A 194 20.58 9.76 3.74
N GLY A 195 20.24 10.81 4.47
CA GLY A 195 19.07 11.63 4.24
C GLY A 195 19.25 12.57 3.06
N SER A 196 18.18 13.21 2.69
CA SER A 196 18.09 14.21 1.63
C SER A 196 18.82 15.50 2.02
N ASP A 197 20.15 15.49 1.95
CA ASP A 197 20.87 16.74 1.77
C ASP A 197 20.63 17.15 0.32
N SER A 198 19.48 17.75 0.07
CA SER A 198 19.27 18.48 -1.18
C SER A 198 20.36 19.54 -1.25
N PRO A 199 21.05 19.72 -2.38
CA PRO A 199 22.01 20.82 -2.52
C PRO A 199 21.41 22.18 -2.14
N GLY A 200 20.08 22.31 -2.22
CA GLY A 200 19.33 23.46 -1.74
C GLY A 200 19.28 23.59 -0.22
N ASP A 201 19.14 22.50 0.53
CA ASP A 201 19.10 22.51 1.99
C ASP A 201 20.50 22.77 2.57
N LEU A 202 21.55 22.25 1.92
CA LEU A 202 22.94 22.52 2.31
C LEU A 202 23.30 24.00 2.03
N ALA A 203 22.85 24.54 0.91
CA ALA A 203 23.05 25.97 0.58
C ALA A 203 22.32 26.90 1.56
N LEU A 204 21.14 26.50 2.08
CA LEU A 204 20.42 27.23 3.12
C LEU A 204 21.11 27.13 4.49
N ALA A 205 21.56 25.93 4.87
CA ALA A 205 22.21 25.67 6.16
C ALA A 205 23.59 26.34 6.26
N THR A 206 24.29 26.49 5.14
CA THR A 206 25.62 27.14 5.10
C THR A 206 25.58 28.63 4.86
N GLY A 207 24.39 29.23 4.65
CA GLY A 207 24.25 30.67 4.39
C GLY A 207 24.93 31.13 3.10
N THR A 208 25.36 30.21 2.25
CA THR A 208 26.03 30.49 0.97
C THR A 208 25.06 30.57 -0.21
N THR A 209 23.86 31.11 0.00
CA THR A 209 23.10 31.70 -1.10
C THR A 209 23.66 33.10 -1.38
N ASN A 210 24.88 33.16 -1.87
CA ASN A 210 25.27 34.31 -2.67
C ASN A 210 24.65 34.09 -4.05
N PRO A 211 23.61 34.82 -4.43
CA PRO A 211 23.32 34.99 -5.85
C PRO A 211 24.55 35.68 -6.42
N ILE A 212 25.34 34.97 -7.22
CA ILE A 212 26.31 35.60 -8.12
C ILE A 212 25.47 36.48 -9.05
N GLY A 213 25.38 37.75 -8.72
CA GLY A 213 24.68 38.66 -9.61
C GLY A 213 23.92 39.75 -8.89
N SER A 214 24.62 40.71 -8.40
CA SER A 214 24.40 42.15 -8.55
C SER A 214 25.25 42.96 -7.58
N GLN A 215 26.55 42.89 -7.76
CA GLN A 215 27.37 44.05 -7.44
C GLN A 215 27.73 44.75 -8.75
N THR A 216 26.76 45.46 -9.30
CA THR A 216 27.10 46.68 -10.02
C THR A 216 27.50 47.71 -8.97
N GLY A 217 28.71 47.51 -8.42
CA GLY A 217 29.39 48.54 -7.66
C GLY A 217 29.54 49.75 -8.57
N GLY A 218 28.85 50.84 -8.20
CA GLY A 218 29.03 52.10 -8.84
C GLY A 218 30.50 52.50 -8.81
N VAL A 219 31.15 52.48 -9.97
CA VAL A 219 32.40 53.19 -10.18
C VAL A 219 32.01 54.64 -10.45
N SER A 220 31.88 55.40 -9.36
CA SER A 220 31.88 56.87 -9.43
C SER A 220 33.32 57.33 -9.51
N GLY A 221 33.66 57.99 -10.61
CA GLY A 221 34.73 58.95 -10.66
C GLY A 221 36.02 58.49 -11.32
N MET A 222 36.10 58.61 -12.64
CA MET A 222 37.28 59.15 -13.32
C MET A 222 36.82 59.84 -14.62
N ALA A 223 36.85 61.16 -14.61
CA ALA A 223 36.65 61.99 -15.79
C ALA A 223 37.89 61.89 -16.66
N GLY A 224 37.70 61.63 -17.95
CA GLY A 224 38.69 61.97 -19.00
C GLY A 224 39.30 60.80 -19.74
N SER A 225 38.60 60.24 -20.71
CA SER A 225 39.19 59.58 -21.90
C SER A 225 38.12 59.41 -22.99
N PRO A 226 38.46 59.48 -24.31
CA PRO A 226 37.49 59.56 -25.39
C PRO A 226 36.67 58.29 -25.54
N ALA A 227 35.38 58.49 -25.81
CA ALA A 227 34.37 57.44 -25.95
C ALA A 227 34.69 56.49 -27.12
N VAL A 228 35.08 55.24 -26.74
CA VAL A 228 34.91 54.06 -27.60
C VAL A 228 33.48 53.56 -27.40
N PRO A 229 32.72 53.18 -28.43
CA PRO A 229 31.34 52.73 -28.26
C PRO A 229 31.32 51.34 -27.56
N THR A 230 31.32 51.38 -26.24
CA THR A 230 31.31 50.21 -25.34
C THR A 230 29.94 49.56 -25.20
N THR A 231 28.90 50.16 -25.74
CA THR A 231 27.52 49.66 -25.65
C THR A 231 27.29 48.33 -26.35
N ALA A 232 27.93 48.08 -27.49
CA ALA A 232 27.78 46.81 -28.22
C ALA A 232 28.55 45.65 -27.54
N LEU A 233 29.73 45.94 -26.94
CA LEU A 233 30.52 44.96 -26.24
C LEU A 233 29.89 44.61 -24.88
N MET A 234 29.37 45.56 -24.16
CA MET A 234 28.66 45.34 -22.89
C MET A 234 27.32 44.62 -23.11
N SER A 235 26.58 44.85 -24.18
CA SER A 235 25.37 44.13 -24.51
C SER A 235 25.64 42.68 -24.92
N ALA A 236 26.73 42.39 -25.61
CA ALA A 236 27.14 41.04 -25.96
C ALA A 236 27.56 40.24 -24.71
N VAL A 237 28.39 40.83 -23.84
CA VAL A 237 28.82 40.17 -22.57
C VAL A 237 27.63 39.97 -21.64
N SER A 238 26.67 40.89 -21.59
CA SER A 238 25.44 40.73 -20.79
C SER A 238 24.51 39.63 -21.35
N SER A 239 24.42 39.47 -22.68
CA SER A 239 23.62 38.44 -23.31
C SER A 239 24.22 37.04 -23.12
N GLU A 240 25.56 36.90 -23.19
CA GLU A 240 26.24 35.62 -22.91
C GLU A 240 26.16 35.25 -21.43
N ALA A 241 26.30 36.19 -20.52
CA ALA A 241 26.12 35.98 -19.08
C ALA A 241 24.68 35.60 -18.75
N ALA A 242 23.68 36.20 -19.38
CA ALA A 242 22.27 35.85 -19.23
C ALA A 242 21.99 34.45 -19.79
N ALA A 243 22.55 34.11 -20.95
CA ALA A 243 22.42 32.75 -21.52
C ALA A 243 23.06 31.68 -20.62
N PHE A 244 24.24 31.96 -20.05
CA PHE A 244 24.90 31.06 -19.09
C PHE A 244 24.09 30.92 -17.80
N GLN A 245 23.55 32.02 -17.25
CA GLN A 245 22.65 31.97 -16.10
C GLN A 245 21.41 31.13 -16.38
N THR A 246 20.79 31.27 -17.56
CA THR A 246 19.64 30.45 -17.96
C THR A 246 20.02 28.99 -18.05
N LEU A 247 21.18 28.64 -18.64
CA LEU A 247 21.67 27.26 -18.73
C LEU A 247 21.90 26.63 -17.34
N VAL A 248 22.53 27.38 -16.42
CA VAL A 248 22.74 26.95 -15.04
C VAL A 248 21.43 26.74 -14.33
N GLN A 249 20.48 27.65 -14.49
CA GLN A 249 19.16 27.60 -13.89
C GLN A 249 18.34 26.42 -14.44
N ASP A 250 18.33 26.21 -15.76
CA ASP A 250 17.66 25.07 -16.41
C ASP A 250 18.28 23.73 -15.98
N SER A 251 19.62 23.68 -15.83
CA SER A 251 20.31 22.49 -15.33
C SER A 251 19.95 22.18 -13.88
N ALA A 252 19.84 23.19 -13.02
CA ALA A 252 19.43 23.04 -11.63
C ALA A 252 17.97 22.57 -11.52
N LEU A 253 17.06 23.14 -12.31
CA LEU A 253 15.66 22.73 -12.36
C LEU A 253 15.50 21.28 -12.86
N ASN A 254 16.26 20.90 -13.89
CA ASN A 254 16.24 19.53 -14.40
C ASN A 254 16.76 18.53 -13.35
N PHE A 255 17.78 18.89 -12.59
CA PHE A 255 18.31 18.06 -11.51
C PHE A 255 17.31 17.94 -10.35
N GLU A 256 16.66 19.03 -9.95
CA GLU A 256 15.60 19.03 -8.93
C GLU A 256 14.42 18.15 -9.36
N SER A 257 13.94 18.28 -10.59
CA SER A 257 12.88 17.44 -11.16
C SER A 257 13.26 15.96 -11.17
N PHE A 258 14.51 15.64 -11.51
CA PHE A 258 15.01 14.28 -11.47
C PHE A 258 15.02 13.71 -10.04
N GLN A 259 15.55 14.47 -9.06
CA GLN A 259 15.55 14.04 -7.66
C GLN A 259 14.13 13.82 -7.12
N GLN A 260 13.21 14.73 -7.46
CA GLN A 260 11.80 14.59 -7.08
C GLN A 260 11.18 13.31 -7.65
N ARG A 261 11.41 12.99 -8.94
CA ARG A 261 10.91 11.75 -9.56
C ARG A 261 11.46 10.50 -8.87
N VAL A 262 12.74 10.51 -8.52
CA VAL A 262 13.36 9.41 -7.78
C VAL A 262 12.69 9.27 -6.41
N ALA A 263 12.49 10.35 -5.68
CA ALA A 263 11.82 10.33 -4.38
C ALA A 263 10.36 9.83 -4.49
N ILE A 264 9.61 10.27 -5.51
CA ILE A 264 8.25 9.78 -5.80
C ILE A 264 8.28 8.26 -6.01
N THR A 265 9.16 7.78 -6.88
CA THR A 265 9.25 6.35 -7.20
C THR A 265 9.57 5.51 -5.96
N TYR A 266 10.55 5.89 -5.15
CA TYR A 266 10.89 5.18 -3.91
C TYR A 266 9.76 5.22 -2.88
N THR A 267 9.05 6.34 -2.76
CA THR A 267 7.93 6.48 -1.82
C THR A 267 6.75 5.60 -2.23
N LEU A 268 6.38 5.60 -3.51
CA LEU A 268 5.30 4.76 -4.03
C LEU A 268 5.68 3.27 -3.94
N ASP A 269 6.92 2.91 -4.29
CA ASP A 269 7.42 1.54 -4.17
C ASP A 269 7.38 1.05 -2.71
N ALA A 270 7.80 1.89 -1.76
CA ALA A 270 7.73 1.58 -0.34
C ALA A 270 6.29 1.33 0.13
N LEU A 271 5.33 2.17 -0.28
CA LEU A 271 3.92 1.98 0.03
C LEU A 271 3.37 0.68 -0.56
N GLN A 272 3.73 0.35 -1.81
CA GLN A 272 3.34 -0.91 -2.45
C GLN A 272 3.93 -2.13 -1.72
N GLN A 273 5.22 -2.10 -1.38
CA GLN A 273 5.86 -3.19 -0.63
C GLN A 273 5.20 -3.39 0.74
N VAL A 274 4.90 -2.30 1.45
CA VAL A 274 4.16 -2.35 2.73
C VAL A 274 2.78 -2.97 2.53
N ALA A 275 2.03 -2.54 1.51
CA ALA A 275 0.70 -3.07 1.24
C ALA A 275 0.73 -4.58 0.95
N ARG A 276 1.67 -5.03 0.12
CA ARG A 276 1.88 -6.46 -0.20
C ARG A 276 2.33 -7.26 1.02
N ALA A 277 3.17 -6.66 1.89
CA ALA A 277 3.65 -7.32 3.10
C ALA A 277 2.52 -7.66 4.07
N VAL A 278 1.46 -6.87 4.13
CA VAL A 278 0.35 -7.06 5.08
C VAL A 278 -0.99 -7.37 4.42
N GLY A 279 -1.03 -7.50 3.10
CA GLY A 279 -2.25 -7.72 2.33
C GLY A 279 -3.03 -8.96 2.75
N GLY A 280 -2.34 -10.04 3.13
CA GLY A 280 -2.96 -11.28 3.61
C GLY A 280 -3.42 -11.26 5.06
N VAL A 281 -3.04 -10.25 5.85
CA VAL A 281 -3.51 -10.12 7.23
C VAL A 281 -4.93 -9.56 7.21
N PRO A 282 -5.92 -10.24 7.81
CA PRO A 282 -7.30 -9.77 7.79
C PRO A 282 -7.50 -8.53 8.65
N GLY A 283 -8.50 -7.72 8.29
CA GLY A 283 -8.91 -6.54 9.05
C GLY A 283 -8.14 -5.26 8.69
N ARG A 284 -8.51 -4.18 9.38
CA ARG A 284 -7.92 -2.85 9.18
C ARG A 284 -6.52 -2.78 9.81
N LYS A 285 -5.56 -2.22 9.07
CA LYS A 285 -4.19 -1.98 9.51
C LYS A 285 -3.93 -0.49 9.65
N ALA A 286 -3.25 -0.07 10.71
CA ALA A 286 -2.76 1.28 10.85
C ALA A 286 -1.34 1.39 10.23
N LEU A 287 -1.17 2.27 9.26
CA LEU A 287 0.13 2.67 8.74
C LEU A 287 0.44 4.08 9.20
N ILE A 288 1.31 4.21 10.18
CA ILE A 288 1.81 5.49 10.66
C ILE A 288 3.01 5.88 9.81
N TRP A 289 2.88 6.97 9.08
CA TRP A 289 3.94 7.52 8.22
C TRP A 289 4.50 8.76 8.84
N ALA A 290 5.64 8.62 9.53
CA ALA A 290 6.31 9.73 10.21
C ALA A 290 7.35 10.36 9.29
N GLY A 291 7.06 11.55 8.74
CA GLY A 291 7.91 12.20 7.74
C GLY A 291 7.65 13.69 7.61
N GLY A 292 8.53 14.36 6.85
CA GLY A 292 8.44 15.80 6.59
C GLY A 292 7.54 16.19 5.43
N GLY A 293 6.91 15.22 4.75
CA GLY A 293 6.04 15.45 3.60
C GLY A 293 6.04 14.27 2.64
N PHE A 294 5.23 14.38 1.58
CA PHE A 294 5.35 13.50 0.42
C PHE A 294 6.05 14.27 -0.71
N PRO A 295 6.78 13.61 -1.61
CA PRO A 295 7.51 14.28 -2.68
C PRO A 295 6.60 14.73 -3.84
N PHE A 296 5.28 14.70 -3.64
CA PHE A 296 4.25 15.09 -4.62
C PHE A 296 3.00 15.60 -3.90
N SER A 297 2.21 16.38 -4.63
CA SER A 297 0.93 16.93 -4.16
C SER A 297 -0.23 16.27 -4.89
N VAL A 298 -1.39 16.25 -4.28
CA VAL A 298 -2.61 15.69 -4.86
C VAL A 298 -3.74 16.71 -4.91
N SER A 299 -4.61 16.56 -5.89
CA SER A 299 -5.83 17.34 -5.99
C SER A 299 -6.94 16.69 -5.18
N ASP A 300 -7.52 17.40 -4.22
CA ASP A 300 -8.53 16.92 -3.26
C ASP A 300 -9.75 16.25 -3.89
N ASN A 301 -10.16 16.70 -5.07
CA ASN A 301 -11.41 16.24 -5.67
C ASN A 301 -11.32 14.93 -6.45
N THR A 302 -10.15 14.60 -6.97
CA THR A 302 -9.95 13.46 -7.88
C THR A 302 -8.84 12.53 -7.42
N MET A 303 -8.14 12.86 -6.33
CA MET A 303 -6.90 12.21 -5.92
C MET A 303 -5.87 12.13 -7.07
N GLY A 304 -5.95 13.07 -8.02
CA GLY A 304 -5.01 13.15 -9.12
C GLY A 304 -3.70 13.79 -8.68
N LEU A 305 -2.58 13.34 -9.27
CA LEU A 305 -1.29 13.99 -9.05
C LEU A 305 -1.32 15.42 -9.59
N ALA A 306 -0.94 16.38 -8.75
CA ALA A 306 -0.75 17.75 -9.18
C ALA A 306 0.56 17.87 -9.97
N PRO A 307 0.58 18.69 -11.06
CA PRO A 307 1.80 18.92 -11.82
C PRO A 307 2.92 19.49 -10.95
N ALA A 308 4.11 18.89 -11.01
CA ALA A 308 5.30 19.43 -10.37
C ALA A 308 6.01 20.37 -11.35
N GLY A 309 5.80 21.68 -11.21
CA GLY A 309 6.45 22.66 -12.07
C GLY A 309 6.04 22.56 -13.55
N ARG A 310 7.02 22.40 -14.45
CA ARG A 310 6.81 22.24 -15.90
C ARG A 310 6.62 20.78 -16.32
N ASP A 311 6.92 19.83 -15.45
CA ASP A 311 6.85 18.42 -15.75
C ASP A 311 5.47 17.84 -15.47
N THR A 312 4.96 17.09 -16.43
CA THR A 312 3.79 16.24 -16.22
C THR A 312 4.27 14.97 -15.51
N LEU A 313 3.63 14.59 -14.39
CA LEU A 313 3.90 13.34 -13.69
C LEU A 313 3.16 12.14 -14.34
N SER A 314 2.91 12.21 -15.65
CA SER A 314 2.14 11.21 -16.39
C SER A 314 2.79 9.84 -16.42
N ASP A 315 4.11 9.78 -16.35
CA ASP A 315 4.89 8.54 -16.30
C ASP A 315 4.79 7.80 -14.97
N VAL A 316 4.57 8.51 -13.87
CA VAL A 316 4.39 7.91 -12.53
C VAL A 316 2.91 7.69 -12.17
N LEU A 317 1.97 8.22 -12.94
CA LEU A 317 0.53 8.11 -12.67
C LEU A 317 0.05 6.65 -12.56
N PRO A 318 0.42 5.71 -13.45
CA PRO A 318 0.00 4.31 -13.30
C PRO A 318 0.50 3.66 -12.01
N MET A 319 1.74 3.96 -11.61
CA MET A 319 2.31 3.48 -10.36
C MET A 319 1.58 4.06 -9.14
N TYR A 320 1.23 5.34 -9.21
CA TYR A 320 0.45 6.03 -8.17
C TYR A 320 -0.95 5.41 -8.01
N GLU A 321 -1.72 5.25 -9.09
CA GLU A 321 -3.05 4.65 -9.05
C GLU A 321 -3.02 3.21 -8.50
N HIS A 322 -2.06 2.42 -8.96
CA HIS A 322 -1.86 1.05 -8.47
C HIS A 322 -1.47 1.00 -6.98
N THR A 323 -0.69 1.98 -6.49
CA THR A 323 -0.37 2.09 -5.06
C THR A 323 -1.63 2.25 -4.21
N TRP A 324 -2.55 3.10 -4.65
CA TRP A 324 -3.83 3.29 -3.95
C TRP A 324 -4.73 2.06 -4.00
N GLU A 325 -4.74 1.33 -5.10
CA GLU A 325 -5.45 0.06 -5.23
C GLU A 325 -4.92 -0.94 -4.19
N LEU A 326 -3.62 -1.17 -4.13
CA LEU A 326 -2.98 -2.07 -3.16
C LEU A 326 -3.24 -1.66 -1.70
N LEU A 327 -3.14 -0.38 -1.36
CA LEU A 327 -3.44 0.12 -0.01
C LEU A 327 -4.89 -0.15 0.38
N ASN A 328 -5.82 0.05 -0.55
CA ASN A 328 -7.24 -0.21 -0.34
C ASN A 328 -7.56 -1.70 -0.20
N GLU A 329 -6.99 -2.56 -1.04
CA GLU A 329 -7.13 -4.02 -0.97
C GLU A 329 -6.58 -4.55 0.35
N ALA A 330 -5.41 -4.07 0.75
CA ALA A 330 -4.80 -4.40 2.04
C ALA A 330 -5.53 -3.80 3.24
N GLN A 331 -6.60 -3.01 3.05
CA GLN A 331 -7.35 -2.32 4.12
C GLN A 331 -6.45 -1.49 5.05
N ILE A 332 -5.45 -0.83 4.47
CA ILE A 332 -4.53 0.04 5.19
C ILE A 332 -5.15 1.42 5.36
N ALA A 333 -5.20 1.90 6.60
CA ALA A 333 -5.49 3.28 6.92
C ALA A 333 -4.17 4.02 7.17
N LEU A 334 -3.92 5.06 6.38
CA LEU A 334 -2.70 5.86 6.46
C LEU A 334 -2.86 7.00 7.47
N TYR A 335 -1.92 7.10 8.39
CA TYR A 335 -1.83 8.14 9.40
C TYR A 335 -0.53 8.93 9.19
N PRO A 336 -0.54 9.94 8.31
CA PRO A 336 0.63 10.80 8.14
C PRO A 336 0.85 11.65 9.39
N VAL A 337 2.09 11.66 9.88
CA VAL A 337 2.52 12.45 11.04
C VAL A 337 3.64 13.37 10.60
N ASP A 338 3.38 14.69 10.60
CA ASP A 338 4.36 15.70 10.27
C ASP A 338 5.38 15.83 11.41
N VAL A 339 6.61 15.46 11.12
CA VAL A 339 7.71 15.47 12.09
C VAL A 339 8.42 16.82 12.21
N LYS A 340 8.03 17.82 11.43
CA LYS A 340 8.59 19.18 11.52
C LYS A 340 8.12 19.95 12.75
N GLY A 341 7.09 19.44 13.45
CA GLY A 341 6.52 20.08 14.62
C GLY A 341 5.75 21.36 14.31
N VAL A 342 5.58 22.20 15.35
CA VAL A 342 4.92 23.51 15.20
C VAL A 342 5.84 24.44 14.41
N GLN A 343 5.43 24.75 13.20
CA GLN A 343 6.10 25.80 12.42
C GLN A 343 5.54 27.17 12.83
N PRO A 344 6.40 28.19 13.04
CA PRO A 344 5.89 29.51 13.35
C PRO A 344 4.97 29.97 12.21
N ASN A 345 3.76 30.43 12.58
CA ASN A 345 2.87 31.10 11.62
C ASN A 345 3.63 32.30 11.05
N MET A 346 4.13 32.15 9.84
CA MET A 346 4.65 33.32 9.10
C MET A 346 3.44 34.22 8.80
N PRO A 347 3.54 35.54 9.05
CA PRO A 347 2.46 36.45 8.76
C PRO A 347 1.99 36.23 7.32
N ASN A 348 0.67 36.16 7.14
CA ASN A 348 0.07 36.10 5.81
C ASN A 348 0.73 37.15 4.92
N ALA A 349 1.18 36.75 3.75
CA ALA A 349 1.88 37.62 2.79
C ALA A 349 1.03 38.81 2.31
N SER A 350 -0.16 39.04 2.86
CA SER A 350 -1.01 40.20 2.68
C SER A 350 -0.71 41.36 3.64
N ASP A 351 0.02 41.10 4.73
CA ASP A 351 0.38 42.18 5.64
C ASP A 351 1.66 42.86 5.12
N ASP A 352 1.51 44.07 4.62
CA ASP A 352 2.48 45.08 4.21
C ASP A 352 3.95 44.85 4.64
N LEU A 353 4.63 43.93 3.97
CA LEU A 353 6.09 43.90 4.00
C LEU A 353 6.57 44.89 2.95
N SER A 354 6.94 46.10 3.41
CA SER A 354 7.41 47.21 2.63
C SER A 354 8.34 46.79 1.48
N THR A 355 8.07 47.37 0.31
CA THR A 355 8.80 47.21 -0.95
C THR A 355 10.23 47.78 -0.92
N SER A 356 11.03 47.49 0.09
CA SER A 356 12.45 47.85 0.08
C SER A 356 13.23 46.92 -0.87
N PRO A 357 14.10 47.46 -1.73
CA PRO A 357 14.77 46.68 -2.79
C PRO A 357 15.70 45.53 -2.33
N GLY A 358 15.91 45.33 -1.06
CA GLY A 358 16.67 44.19 -0.51
C GLY A 358 15.85 43.04 0.02
N THR A 359 14.52 43.19 0.11
CA THR A 359 13.63 42.22 0.79
C THR A 359 12.93 41.26 -0.16
N THR A 360 13.04 41.49 -1.48
CA THR A 360 12.31 40.69 -2.48
C THR A 360 12.71 39.19 -2.45
N GLY A 361 13.99 38.88 -2.25
CA GLY A 361 14.48 37.50 -2.15
C GLY A 361 13.99 36.81 -0.90
N PHE A 362 14.01 37.48 0.26
CA PHE A 362 13.51 36.95 1.52
C PHE A 362 12.00 36.76 1.49
N ASN A 363 11.24 37.69 0.94
CA ASN A 363 9.79 37.58 0.78
C ASN A 363 9.41 36.43 -0.15
N ASN A 364 10.12 36.21 -1.25
CA ASN A 364 9.90 35.08 -2.16
C ASN A 364 10.23 33.78 -1.49
N TYR A 365 11.29 33.72 -0.68
CA TYR A 365 11.64 32.56 0.13
C TYR A 365 10.54 32.21 1.14
N LEU A 366 10.07 33.18 1.92
CA LEU A 366 8.99 33.00 2.89
C LEU A 366 7.70 32.50 2.23
N ARG A 367 7.32 33.09 1.09
CA ARG A 367 6.16 32.67 0.30
C ARG A 367 6.32 31.23 -0.18
N SER A 368 7.45 30.88 -0.77
CA SER A 368 7.68 29.52 -1.26
C SER A 368 7.65 28.48 -0.15
N THR A 369 8.19 28.79 1.02
CA THR A 369 8.17 27.91 2.21
C THR A 369 6.75 27.73 2.74
N SER A 370 5.97 28.81 2.84
CA SER A 370 4.57 28.76 3.29
C SER A 370 3.68 27.97 2.32
N TYR A 371 3.84 28.15 1.01
CA TYR A 371 3.11 27.35 0.02
C TYR A 371 3.47 25.86 0.09
N ARG A 372 4.75 25.52 0.22
CA ARG A 372 5.19 24.12 0.37
C ARG A 372 4.62 23.47 1.65
N GLN A 373 4.52 24.22 2.73
CA GLN A 373 3.94 23.74 3.98
C GLN A 373 2.44 23.45 3.86
N LEU A 374 1.68 24.38 3.30
CA LEU A 374 0.24 24.22 3.05
C LEU A 374 -0.02 23.04 2.11
N ASP A 375 0.80 22.89 1.08
CA ASP A 375 0.73 21.80 0.13
C ASP A 375 1.01 20.43 0.79
N THR A 376 2.00 20.37 1.69
CA THR A 376 2.30 19.17 2.50
C THR A 376 1.12 18.80 3.40
N GLN A 377 0.52 19.74 4.10
CA GLN A 377 -0.62 19.49 4.98
C GLN A 377 -1.84 19.02 4.20
N SER A 378 -2.17 19.69 3.10
CA SER A 378 -3.25 19.29 2.19
C SER A 378 -3.05 17.86 1.65
N THR A 379 -1.82 17.51 1.26
CA THR A 379 -1.48 16.18 0.79
C THR A 379 -1.64 15.13 1.89
N PHE A 380 -1.21 15.43 3.12
CA PHE A 380 -1.40 14.55 4.28
C PHE A 380 -2.88 14.31 4.58
N GLU A 381 -3.69 15.37 4.56
CA GLU A 381 -5.16 15.28 4.76
C GLU A 381 -5.82 14.45 3.67
N SER A 382 -5.46 14.67 2.41
CA SER A 382 -5.99 13.94 1.26
C SER A 382 -5.66 12.45 1.35
N PHE A 383 -4.43 12.10 1.76
CA PHE A 383 -4.00 10.72 1.91
C PHE A 383 -4.68 10.02 3.09
N ALA A 384 -4.77 10.69 4.22
CA ALA A 384 -5.49 10.17 5.35
C ALA A 384 -6.98 9.94 5.01
N ALA A 385 -7.63 10.92 4.37
CA ALA A 385 -9.02 10.81 3.95
C ALA A 385 -9.22 9.68 2.93
N ALA A 386 -8.31 9.52 1.95
CA ALA A 386 -8.41 8.49 0.91
C ALA A 386 -8.39 7.06 1.48
N THR A 387 -7.73 6.85 2.63
CA THR A 387 -7.60 5.55 3.28
C THR A 387 -8.44 5.40 4.55
N GLY A 388 -9.14 6.45 4.98
CA GLY A 388 -9.93 6.47 6.21
C GLY A 388 -9.10 6.62 7.48
N GLY A 389 -7.86 7.12 7.37
CA GLY A 389 -7.00 7.48 8.48
C GLY A 389 -7.20 8.93 8.94
N ARG A 390 -6.18 9.50 9.56
CA ARG A 390 -6.14 10.87 10.06
C ARG A 390 -4.74 11.44 9.95
N ALA A 391 -4.60 12.69 9.51
CA ALA A 391 -3.33 13.39 9.45
C ALA A 391 -3.06 14.17 10.75
N TYR A 392 -1.77 14.21 11.15
CA TYR A 392 -1.30 14.93 12.34
C TYR A 392 -0.19 15.88 11.92
N PHE A 393 -0.40 17.17 12.18
CA PHE A 393 0.55 18.24 11.86
C PHE A 393 0.42 19.39 12.85
N ASN A 394 1.35 20.34 12.85
CA ASN A 394 1.39 21.46 13.76
C ASN A 394 1.37 21.07 15.25
N SER A 395 1.97 19.96 15.62
CA SER A 395 2.09 19.48 16.99
C SER A 395 3.53 19.15 17.34
N ASN A 396 3.96 19.56 18.53
CA ASN A 396 5.24 19.12 19.10
C ASN A 396 5.09 17.83 19.92
N ASP A 397 3.87 17.29 20.07
CA ASP A 397 3.62 15.99 20.68
C ASP A 397 3.12 14.99 19.63
N LEU A 398 4.07 14.30 18.97
CA LEU A 398 3.76 13.28 17.97
C LEU A 398 3.18 12.00 18.60
N VAL A 399 3.32 11.83 19.93
CA VAL A 399 2.85 10.64 20.65
C VAL A 399 1.33 10.53 20.57
N GLU A 400 0.60 11.66 20.58
CA GLU A 400 -0.85 11.67 20.39
C GLU A 400 -1.23 11.05 19.04
N GLY A 401 -0.57 11.47 17.95
CA GLY A 401 -0.82 10.95 16.61
C GLY A 401 -0.57 9.44 16.49
N PHE A 402 0.46 8.94 17.13
CA PHE A 402 0.74 7.50 17.16
C PHE A 402 -0.34 6.73 17.95
N ARG A 403 -0.76 7.26 19.10
CA ARG A 403 -1.79 6.63 19.96
C ARG A 403 -3.14 6.55 19.26
N ASP A 404 -3.59 7.65 18.68
CA ASP A 404 -4.88 7.74 18.00
C ASP A 404 -4.96 6.81 16.79
N ALA A 405 -3.86 6.67 16.02
CA ALA A 405 -3.78 5.77 14.90
C ALA A 405 -4.00 4.31 15.31
N VAL A 406 -3.43 3.92 16.44
CA VAL A 406 -3.60 2.59 17.03
C VAL A 406 -5.04 2.39 17.49
N GLN A 407 -5.58 3.34 18.27
CA GLN A 407 -6.94 3.27 18.82
C GLN A 407 -8.01 3.16 17.73
N ASP A 408 -7.86 3.84 16.61
CA ASP A 408 -8.77 3.77 15.45
C ASP A 408 -8.85 2.39 14.81
N SER A 409 -7.84 1.55 15.01
CA SER A 409 -7.79 0.18 14.47
C SER A 409 -8.36 -0.86 15.42
N GLU A 410 -8.68 -0.47 16.67
CA GLU A 410 -9.22 -1.38 17.70
C GLU A 410 -10.69 -1.68 17.49
N GLN A 411 -11.46 -0.65 17.16
CA GLN A 411 -12.91 -0.73 17.09
C GLN A 411 -13.41 0.00 15.84
N TYR A 412 -14.08 -0.72 14.97
CA TYR A 412 -14.64 -0.18 13.73
C TYR A 412 -15.76 -1.07 13.20
N TYR A 413 -16.56 -0.52 12.29
CA TYR A 413 -17.55 -1.27 11.54
C TYR A 413 -16.99 -1.65 10.19
N MET A 414 -17.09 -2.92 9.80
CA MET A 414 -16.76 -3.39 8.47
C MET A 414 -18.02 -3.48 7.62
N ILE A 415 -18.09 -2.65 6.59
CA ILE A 415 -19.25 -2.58 5.69
C ILE A 415 -18.79 -3.06 4.31
N GLY A 416 -19.56 -3.94 3.67
CA GLY A 416 -19.30 -4.38 2.31
C GLY A 416 -20.47 -4.12 1.38
N TYR A 417 -20.19 -3.72 0.13
CA TYR A 417 -21.18 -3.64 -0.93
C TYR A 417 -20.61 -4.18 -2.24
N TYR A 418 -21.50 -4.64 -3.12
CA TYR A 418 -21.08 -5.21 -4.40
C TYR A 418 -20.89 -4.13 -5.46
N LEU A 419 -19.78 -4.23 -6.19
CA LEU A 419 -19.41 -3.40 -7.33
C LEU A 419 -19.37 -4.29 -8.58
N ASP A 420 -20.13 -3.93 -9.61
CA ASP A 420 -20.03 -4.55 -10.93
C ASP A 420 -18.93 -3.87 -11.75
N ARG A 421 -17.76 -4.50 -11.84
CA ARG A 421 -16.61 -3.93 -12.57
C ARG A 421 -16.86 -3.81 -14.08
N SER A 422 -17.70 -4.64 -14.66
CA SER A 422 -17.99 -4.60 -16.10
C SER A 422 -18.68 -3.32 -16.55
N ASN A 423 -19.47 -2.71 -15.65
CA ASN A 423 -20.21 -1.47 -15.89
C ASN A 423 -19.59 -0.25 -15.19
N THR A 424 -18.41 -0.41 -14.56
CA THR A 424 -17.81 0.64 -13.78
C THR A 424 -16.69 1.32 -14.56
N LYS A 425 -16.77 2.66 -14.69
CA LYS A 425 -15.72 3.47 -15.32
C LYS A 425 -14.48 3.46 -14.44
N THR A 426 -13.31 3.41 -15.07
CA THR A 426 -12.00 3.56 -14.41
C THR A 426 -11.80 4.95 -13.83
N GLY A 427 -10.87 5.03 -12.88
CA GLY A 427 -10.49 6.26 -12.20
C GLY A 427 -11.00 6.33 -10.76
N TRP A 428 -10.85 7.51 -10.15
CA TRP A 428 -11.24 7.75 -8.76
C TRP A 428 -12.75 7.73 -8.57
N ARG A 429 -13.22 6.95 -7.60
CA ARG A 429 -14.62 6.87 -7.20
C ARG A 429 -14.79 7.39 -5.79
N LYS A 430 -15.59 8.44 -5.65
CA LYS A 430 -15.88 9.04 -4.34
C LYS A 430 -16.75 8.11 -3.52
N LEU A 431 -16.38 7.93 -2.25
CA LEU A 431 -17.13 7.16 -1.28
C LEU A 431 -17.48 8.07 -0.09
N ALA A 432 -18.71 7.97 0.41
CA ALA A 432 -19.12 8.61 1.63
C ALA A 432 -19.99 7.66 2.45
N VAL A 433 -19.75 7.62 3.75
CA VAL A 433 -20.56 6.85 4.70
C VAL A 433 -21.25 7.83 5.62
N LYS A 434 -22.57 7.70 5.76
CA LYS A 434 -23.41 8.48 6.69
C LYS A 434 -23.95 7.56 7.76
N VAL A 435 -24.06 8.08 8.98
CA VAL A 435 -24.64 7.36 10.12
C VAL A 435 -25.85 8.14 10.63
N LYS A 436 -26.97 7.45 10.85
CA LYS A 436 -28.22 8.01 11.38
C LYS A 436 -28.17 8.17 12.91
N ARG A 437 -27.17 8.92 13.39
CA ARG A 437 -26.99 9.22 14.80
C ARG A 437 -26.41 10.61 14.97
N ASP A 438 -27.00 11.40 15.86
CA ASP A 438 -26.51 12.74 16.13
C ASP A 438 -25.22 12.73 16.94
N HIS A 439 -24.43 13.79 16.78
CA HIS A 439 -23.21 14.05 17.54
C HIS A 439 -22.12 12.98 17.40
N VAL A 440 -22.05 12.27 16.29
CA VAL A 440 -20.97 11.34 15.96
C VAL A 440 -20.06 11.90 14.87
N GLN A 441 -18.80 11.49 14.90
CA GLN A 441 -17.84 11.68 13.82
C GLN A 441 -17.67 10.35 13.10
N VAL A 442 -17.77 10.38 11.77
CA VAL A 442 -17.65 9.20 10.93
C VAL A 442 -16.39 9.32 10.08
N ARG A 443 -15.51 8.35 10.17
CA ARG A 443 -14.30 8.26 9.35
C ARG A 443 -14.32 6.96 8.56
N ALA A 444 -14.27 7.09 7.26
CA ALA A 444 -14.14 6.02 6.29
C ALA A 444 -13.28 6.54 5.14
N ARG A 445 -12.77 5.66 4.30
CA ARG A 445 -12.08 6.12 3.10
C ARG A 445 -12.99 6.99 2.23
N SER A 446 -12.44 8.10 1.71
CA SER A 446 -13.21 9.05 0.87
C SER A 446 -13.40 8.57 -0.57
N GLY A 447 -12.76 7.46 -0.95
CA GLY A 447 -12.88 6.87 -2.27
C GLY A 447 -11.91 5.72 -2.50
N PHE A 448 -11.85 5.26 -3.74
CA PHE A 448 -10.93 4.24 -4.21
C PHE A 448 -10.74 4.35 -5.73
N PHE A 449 -9.62 3.85 -6.23
CA PHE A 449 -9.39 3.73 -7.66
C PHE A 449 -10.01 2.44 -8.20
N VAL A 450 -10.62 2.55 -9.37
CA VAL A 450 -10.98 1.41 -10.23
C VAL A 450 -10.07 1.46 -11.44
N THR A 451 -9.22 0.47 -11.58
CA THR A 451 -8.33 0.34 -12.73
C THR A 451 -8.90 -0.63 -13.76
N ASN A 452 -8.51 -0.50 -15.01
CA ASN A 452 -8.90 -1.45 -16.09
C ASN A 452 -8.10 -2.77 -16.00
N ALA A 453 -7.42 -2.99 -14.91
CA ALA A 453 -6.70 -4.24 -14.75
C ALA A 453 -7.70 -5.42 -14.72
N THR A 454 -8.09 -5.91 -15.90
CA THR A 454 -7.90 -7.33 -16.13
C THR A 454 -6.42 -7.53 -15.84
N VAL A 455 -6.10 -7.77 -14.57
CA VAL A 455 -4.77 -8.23 -14.19
C VAL A 455 -4.62 -9.52 -14.96
N ASN A 456 -3.98 -9.43 -16.14
CA ASN A 456 -3.44 -10.63 -16.73
C ASN A 456 -2.24 -10.96 -15.83
N PRO A 457 -2.37 -11.95 -14.93
CA PRO A 457 -1.32 -12.25 -13.95
C PRO A 457 0.01 -12.55 -14.65
N GLU A 458 -0.03 -12.97 -15.92
CA GLU A 458 1.16 -13.29 -16.71
C GLU A 458 1.93 -12.04 -17.16
N ILE A 459 1.27 -10.89 -17.39
CA ILE A 459 1.96 -9.67 -17.86
C ILE A 459 2.96 -9.15 -16.82
N ASN A 460 2.63 -9.26 -15.54
CA ASN A 460 3.46 -8.74 -14.44
C ASN A 460 4.30 -9.83 -13.75
N HIS A 461 4.23 -11.08 -14.23
CA HIS A 461 4.84 -12.24 -13.60
C HIS A 461 6.31 -12.02 -13.21
N ASP A 462 7.17 -11.72 -14.20
CA ASP A 462 8.62 -11.58 -13.96
C ASP A 462 8.94 -10.39 -13.04
N SER A 463 8.19 -9.30 -13.18
CA SER A 463 8.32 -8.11 -12.35
C SER A 463 7.91 -8.37 -10.90
N ASP A 464 6.79 -9.05 -10.69
CA ASP A 464 6.24 -9.37 -9.37
C ASP A 464 7.16 -10.31 -8.59
N VAL A 465 7.60 -11.39 -9.24
CA VAL A 465 8.54 -12.35 -8.63
C VAL A 465 9.89 -11.69 -8.33
N ALA A 466 10.44 -10.91 -9.28
CA ALA A 466 11.71 -10.20 -9.07
C ALA A 466 11.61 -9.18 -7.93
N THR A 467 10.49 -8.48 -7.80
CA THR A 467 10.24 -7.53 -6.71
C THR A 467 10.14 -8.26 -5.37
N ALA A 468 9.40 -9.37 -5.30
CA ALA A 468 9.26 -10.15 -4.08
C ALA A 468 10.59 -10.78 -3.62
N LEU A 469 11.43 -11.22 -4.55
CA LEU A 469 12.77 -11.76 -4.26
C LEU A 469 13.73 -10.71 -3.71
N LYS A 470 13.58 -9.46 -4.11
CA LYS A 470 14.43 -8.32 -3.67
C LYS A 470 13.85 -7.60 -2.46
N SER A 471 12.55 -7.74 -2.19
CA SER A 471 11.89 -7.04 -1.09
C SER A 471 12.51 -7.44 0.26
N PRO A 472 12.82 -6.49 1.14
CA PRO A 472 13.23 -6.80 2.50
C PRO A 472 12.05 -7.30 3.35
N LEU A 473 10.80 -7.11 2.88
CA LEU A 473 9.57 -7.48 3.59
C LEU A 473 9.10 -8.87 3.18
N ASP A 474 8.56 -9.61 4.12
CA ASP A 474 7.84 -10.85 3.84
C ASP A 474 6.42 -10.52 3.38
N TYR A 475 5.99 -11.06 2.23
CA TYR A 475 4.66 -10.86 1.69
C TYR A 475 3.69 -11.89 2.24
N THR A 476 2.52 -11.44 2.70
CA THR A 476 1.53 -12.28 3.38
C THR A 476 0.33 -12.66 2.51
N GLY A 477 0.35 -12.37 1.20
CA GLY A 477 -0.75 -12.72 0.30
C GLY A 477 -1.11 -14.21 0.28
N MET A 478 -0.17 -15.07 0.69
CA MET A 478 -0.38 -16.47 1.05
C MET A 478 0.41 -16.79 2.32
N SER A 479 -0.18 -17.59 3.23
CA SER A 479 0.51 -18.02 4.44
C SER A 479 1.49 -19.15 4.10
N LEU A 480 2.75 -18.94 4.49
CA LEU A 480 3.86 -19.85 4.22
C LEU A 480 4.60 -20.24 5.50
N ALA A 481 5.01 -21.49 5.55
CA ALA A 481 5.98 -21.97 6.50
C ALA A 481 7.13 -22.69 5.77
N ALA A 482 8.37 -22.33 6.07
CA ALA A 482 9.55 -22.95 5.49
C ALA A 482 10.47 -23.50 6.59
N HIS A 483 11.15 -24.60 6.31
CA HIS A 483 12.18 -25.14 7.19
C HIS A 483 13.30 -25.81 6.40
N TRP A 484 14.49 -25.82 6.98
CA TRP A 484 15.63 -26.56 6.43
C TRP A 484 15.45 -28.04 6.74
N ASP A 485 15.64 -28.91 5.74
CA ASP A 485 15.49 -30.36 5.85
C ASP A 485 16.86 -30.99 6.13
N ASP A 486 17.69 -31.18 5.09
CA ASP A 486 19.02 -31.76 5.23
C ASP A 486 20.05 -31.02 4.33
N VAL A 487 21.33 -31.28 4.61
CA VAL A 487 22.46 -30.77 3.82
C VAL A 487 23.29 -31.96 3.35
N VAL A 488 23.37 -32.15 2.04
CA VAL A 488 24.13 -33.25 1.43
C VAL A 488 25.24 -32.69 0.52
N ALA A 489 26.12 -33.56 0.05
CA ALA A 489 27.13 -33.16 -0.93
C ALA A 489 26.46 -32.59 -2.20
N GLY A 490 26.94 -31.46 -2.67
CA GLY A 490 26.44 -30.81 -3.88
C GLY A 490 26.91 -31.52 -5.16
N LYS A 491 26.32 -31.14 -6.29
CA LYS A 491 26.69 -31.64 -7.61
C LYS A 491 28.08 -31.15 -8.05
N GLU A 492 28.44 -29.96 -7.63
CA GLU A 492 29.74 -29.33 -7.91
C GLU A 492 30.69 -29.50 -6.73
N ALA A 493 31.97 -29.71 -7.02
CA ALA A 493 32.99 -29.81 -5.98
C ALA A 493 33.08 -28.51 -5.14
N GLY A 494 33.07 -28.65 -3.81
CA GLY A 494 33.11 -27.50 -2.90
C GLY A 494 31.74 -26.86 -2.62
N LYS A 495 30.65 -27.34 -3.21
CA LYS A 495 29.28 -26.93 -2.88
C LYS A 495 28.52 -27.99 -2.12
N LYS A 496 27.53 -27.57 -1.36
CA LYS A 496 26.57 -28.42 -0.67
C LYS A 496 25.17 -28.18 -1.22
N SER A 497 24.37 -29.22 -1.31
CA SER A 497 22.96 -29.16 -1.65
C SER A 497 22.16 -29.04 -0.37
N VAL A 498 21.63 -27.85 -0.10
CA VAL A 498 20.83 -27.53 1.07
C VAL A 498 19.36 -27.71 0.72
N ARG A 499 18.73 -28.71 1.31
CA ARG A 499 17.31 -29.01 1.05
C ARG A 499 16.42 -28.22 2.00
N PHE A 500 15.27 -27.80 1.47
CA PHE A 500 14.25 -27.10 2.24
C PHE A 500 12.86 -27.59 1.87
N ILE A 501 11.93 -27.42 2.80
CA ILE A 501 10.51 -27.68 2.56
C ILE A 501 9.78 -26.35 2.79
N VAL A 502 8.91 -26.00 1.83
CA VAL A 502 7.97 -24.89 1.94
C VAL A 502 6.57 -25.45 1.96
N HIS A 503 5.81 -25.03 2.93
CA HIS A 503 4.40 -25.36 3.08
C HIS A 503 3.56 -24.12 2.85
N VAL A 504 2.54 -24.23 2.00
CA VAL A 504 1.49 -23.23 1.78
C VAL A 504 0.27 -23.72 2.55
N ASP A 505 -0.23 -22.91 3.47
CA ASP A 505 -1.40 -23.23 4.26
C ASP A 505 -2.66 -23.43 3.39
N PRO A 506 -3.64 -24.22 3.86
CA PRO A 506 -4.88 -24.43 3.13
C PRO A 506 -5.61 -23.09 2.86
N ASP A 507 -5.79 -22.76 1.60
CA ASP A 507 -6.56 -21.59 1.16
C ASP A 507 -7.46 -21.98 -0.03
N PRO A 508 -8.79 -22.09 0.18
CA PRO A 508 -9.72 -22.47 -0.88
C PRO A 508 -9.71 -21.50 -2.08
N SER A 509 -9.28 -20.26 -1.88
CA SER A 509 -9.25 -19.23 -2.94
C SER A 509 -8.11 -19.42 -3.95
N LEU A 510 -7.16 -20.35 -3.69
CA LEU A 510 -6.12 -20.74 -4.64
C LEU A 510 -6.64 -21.67 -5.75
N ILE A 511 -7.87 -22.15 -5.63
CA ILE A 511 -8.46 -23.16 -6.53
C ILE A 511 -9.57 -22.50 -7.33
N ASP A 512 -9.41 -22.42 -8.66
CA ASP A 512 -10.48 -22.00 -9.54
C ASP A 512 -11.47 -23.15 -9.76
N THR A 513 -12.59 -23.09 -9.04
CA THR A 513 -13.65 -24.10 -9.15
C THR A 513 -14.47 -23.96 -10.43
N THR A 514 -14.34 -22.87 -11.17
CA THR A 514 -15.04 -22.65 -12.44
C THR A 514 -14.29 -23.28 -13.61
N ASP A 515 -13.00 -23.56 -13.45
CA ASP A 515 -12.14 -24.22 -14.43
C ASP A 515 -11.64 -25.56 -13.86
N ASP A 516 -12.55 -26.51 -13.63
CA ASP A 516 -12.28 -27.88 -13.18
C ASP A 516 -11.27 -27.98 -12.01
N ASN A 517 -11.40 -27.08 -11.04
CA ASN A 517 -10.51 -26.96 -9.89
C ASN A 517 -9.05 -26.68 -10.26
N HIS A 518 -8.84 -25.82 -11.25
CA HIS A 518 -7.51 -25.41 -11.70
C HIS A 518 -6.73 -24.75 -10.56
N LEU A 519 -5.45 -25.10 -10.45
CA LEU A 519 -4.50 -24.60 -9.47
C LEU A 519 -3.17 -24.29 -10.14
N VAL A 520 -2.65 -23.09 -9.98
CA VAL A 520 -1.34 -22.68 -10.51
C VAL A 520 -0.50 -22.07 -9.39
N LEU A 521 0.54 -22.78 -8.95
CA LEU A 521 1.49 -22.27 -7.96
C LEU A 521 2.91 -22.31 -8.49
N GLU A 522 3.64 -21.24 -8.30
CA GLU A 522 5.05 -21.13 -8.62
C GLU A 522 5.87 -20.90 -7.35
N PHE A 523 6.88 -21.73 -7.16
CA PHE A 523 7.84 -21.67 -6.05
C PHE A 523 9.18 -21.22 -6.59
N VAL A 524 9.78 -20.19 -6.00
CA VAL A 524 11.11 -19.69 -6.34
C VAL A 524 11.90 -19.44 -5.06
N ALA A 525 13.15 -19.90 -5.00
CA ALA A 525 14.06 -19.62 -3.90
C ALA A 525 15.40 -19.10 -4.42
N THR A 526 15.92 -18.07 -3.76
CA THR A 526 17.24 -17.48 -4.02
C THR A 526 18.01 -17.31 -2.73
N ALA A 527 19.34 -17.37 -2.81
CA ALA A 527 20.23 -17.05 -1.71
C ALA A 527 21.04 -15.80 -2.02
N THR A 528 21.27 -14.97 -1.01
CA THR A 528 22.19 -13.83 -1.05
C THR A 528 23.15 -13.89 0.11
N THR A 529 24.37 -13.36 -0.07
CA THR A 529 25.30 -13.14 1.03
C THR A 529 24.75 -12.06 1.99
N PRO A 530 25.29 -11.92 3.20
CA PRO A 530 24.96 -10.81 4.10
C PRO A 530 25.20 -9.41 3.49
N THR A 531 26.08 -9.34 2.47
CA THR A 531 26.36 -8.11 1.70
C THR A 531 25.38 -7.86 0.56
N GLY A 532 24.42 -8.79 0.33
CA GLY A 532 23.40 -8.68 -0.71
C GLY A 532 23.79 -9.23 -2.10
N GLU A 533 24.97 -9.86 -2.22
CA GLU A 533 25.41 -10.47 -3.47
C GLU A 533 24.69 -11.81 -3.71
N LYS A 534 24.31 -12.08 -4.95
CA LYS A 534 23.66 -13.36 -5.33
C LYS A 534 24.59 -14.54 -5.05
N ALA A 535 24.07 -15.58 -4.40
CA ALA A 535 24.78 -16.81 -4.09
C ALA A 535 24.08 -18.01 -4.72
N GLY A 536 24.79 -18.75 -5.54
CA GLY A 536 24.23 -19.90 -6.29
C GLY A 536 23.20 -19.49 -7.35
N GLU A 537 22.62 -20.50 -7.99
CA GLU A 537 21.54 -20.29 -8.96
C GLU A 537 20.17 -20.35 -8.25
N PRO A 538 19.18 -19.53 -8.68
CA PRO A 538 17.82 -19.66 -8.22
C PRO A 538 17.28 -21.05 -8.49
N THR A 539 16.51 -21.58 -7.56
CA THR A 539 15.75 -22.82 -7.77
C THR A 539 14.27 -22.52 -7.73
N GLY A 540 13.51 -23.21 -8.56
CA GLY A 540 12.06 -22.99 -8.60
C GLY A 540 11.33 -24.07 -9.36
N LYS A 541 10.00 -24.09 -9.17
CA LYS A 541 9.11 -24.99 -9.89
C LYS A 541 7.71 -24.38 -9.99
N LYS A 542 7.15 -24.39 -11.18
CA LYS A 542 5.74 -24.08 -11.42
C LYS A 542 4.93 -25.38 -11.42
N PHE A 543 3.85 -25.39 -10.65
CA PHE A 543 2.81 -26.41 -10.67
C PHE A 543 1.58 -25.79 -11.35
N ASP A 544 1.12 -26.43 -12.38
CA ASP A 544 -0.08 -26.07 -13.14
C ASP A 544 -0.88 -27.35 -13.30
N MET A 545 -2.00 -27.45 -12.58
CA MET A 545 -2.67 -28.74 -12.43
C MET A 545 -4.17 -28.61 -12.14
N HIS A 546 -4.90 -29.65 -12.51
CA HIS A 546 -6.27 -29.92 -12.14
C HIS A 546 -6.31 -31.11 -11.17
N PRO A 547 -6.31 -30.89 -9.84
CA PRO A 547 -6.21 -31.95 -8.85
C PRO A 547 -7.41 -32.90 -8.91
N LYS A 548 -7.15 -34.22 -8.84
CA LYS A 548 -8.20 -35.22 -8.68
C LYS A 548 -8.91 -35.04 -7.33
N PRO A 549 -10.16 -35.52 -7.16
CA PRO A 549 -10.97 -35.30 -5.94
C PRO A 549 -10.26 -35.62 -4.64
N ASP A 550 -9.51 -36.73 -4.55
CA ASP A 550 -8.77 -37.13 -3.34
C ASP A 550 -7.61 -36.20 -3.03
N ALA A 551 -6.86 -35.76 -4.07
CA ALA A 551 -5.79 -34.79 -3.95
C ALA A 551 -6.34 -33.41 -3.59
N LEU A 552 -7.47 -33.02 -4.19
CA LEU A 552 -8.17 -31.77 -3.90
C LEU A 552 -8.62 -31.71 -2.43
N ALA A 553 -9.20 -32.80 -1.91
CA ALA A 553 -9.57 -32.89 -0.50
C ALA A 553 -8.35 -32.72 0.43
N THR A 554 -7.23 -33.36 0.07
CA THR A 554 -5.99 -33.22 0.83
C THR A 554 -5.44 -31.79 0.79
N ILE A 555 -5.47 -31.14 -0.38
CA ILE A 555 -5.03 -29.73 -0.55
C ILE A 555 -5.90 -28.80 0.29
N LYS A 556 -7.22 -28.99 0.28
CA LYS A 556 -8.16 -28.17 1.07
C LYS A 556 -8.00 -28.36 2.58
N GLU A 557 -7.59 -29.54 3.02
CA GLU A 557 -7.40 -29.85 4.46
C GLU A 557 -5.99 -29.53 4.95
N LYS A 558 -4.95 -29.87 4.17
CA LYS A 558 -3.55 -29.85 4.61
C LYS A 558 -2.66 -28.85 3.88
N GLY A 559 -3.17 -28.15 2.86
CA GLY A 559 -2.36 -27.27 2.05
C GLY A 559 -1.41 -28.02 1.09
N ILE A 560 -0.38 -27.30 0.62
CA ILE A 560 0.57 -27.79 -0.38
C ILE A 560 1.98 -27.66 0.14
N SER A 561 2.79 -28.72 0.00
CA SER A 561 4.21 -28.70 0.35
C SER A 561 5.08 -28.88 -0.90
N TYR A 562 6.11 -28.07 -1.01
CA TYR A 562 7.15 -28.17 -2.03
C TYR A 562 8.51 -28.43 -1.38
N ARG A 563 9.27 -29.40 -1.90
CA ARG A 563 10.65 -29.66 -1.50
C ARG A 563 11.59 -29.14 -2.60
N GLY A 564 12.47 -28.22 -2.23
CA GLY A 564 13.50 -27.63 -3.10
C GLY A 564 14.90 -27.87 -2.54
N ALA A 565 15.90 -27.48 -3.33
CA ALA A 565 17.31 -27.51 -2.92
C ALA A 565 18.08 -26.34 -3.54
N LEU A 566 19.03 -25.78 -2.79
CA LEU A 566 19.97 -24.76 -3.22
C LEU A 566 21.39 -25.32 -3.18
N GLU A 567 22.17 -25.10 -4.26
CA GLU A 567 23.58 -25.49 -4.35
C GLU A 567 24.46 -24.30 -3.90
N LEU A 568 25.02 -24.39 -2.69
CA LEU A 568 25.75 -23.29 -2.05
C LEU A 568 27.14 -23.74 -1.56
N ALA A 569 28.11 -22.84 -1.62
CA ALA A 569 29.40 -23.01 -0.96
C ALA A 569 29.24 -22.86 0.56
N PRO A 570 30.21 -23.30 1.41
CA PRO A 570 30.22 -22.97 2.82
C PRO A 570 30.17 -21.44 3.03
N GLY A 571 29.31 -20.97 3.96
CA GLY A 571 29.10 -19.54 4.21
C GLY A 571 27.80 -19.23 4.92
N GLU A 572 27.55 -17.94 5.15
CA GLU A 572 26.30 -17.44 5.71
C GLU A 572 25.47 -16.77 4.61
N TYR A 573 24.16 -17.03 4.61
CA TYR A 573 23.25 -16.60 3.55
C TYR A 573 21.92 -16.13 4.12
N ASN A 574 21.28 -15.20 3.40
CA ASN A 574 19.88 -14.88 3.52
C ASN A 574 19.14 -15.53 2.34
N VAL A 575 18.30 -16.52 2.61
CA VAL A 575 17.51 -17.18 1.59
C VAL A 575 16.13 -16.56 1.56
N ARG A 576 15.69 -16.13 0.37
CA ARG A 576 14.34 -15.65 0.11
C ARG A 576 13.58 -16.72 -0.65
N ILE A 577 12.45 -17.14 -0.11
CA ILE A 577 11.53 -18.07 -0.73
C ILE A 577 10.26 -17.31 -1.07
N VAL A 578 9.82 -17.41 -2.32
CA VAL A 578 8.63 -16.76 -2.86
C VAL A 578 7.71 -17.82 -3.42
N VAL A 579 6.43 -17.72 -3.11
CA VAL A 579 5.37 -18.53 -3.73
C VAL A 579 4.37 -17.58 -4.36
N ARG A 580 4.05 -17.80 -5.64
CA ARG A 580 3.10 -17.01 -6.39
C ARG A 580 1.94 -17.86 -6.87
N ASP A 581 0.73 -17.38 -6.67
CA ASP A 581 -0.48 -17.91 -7.31
C ASP A 581 -0.55 -17.38 -8.74
N GLY A 582 -0.48 -18.28 -9.72
CA GLY A 582 -0.51 -17.92 -11.14
C GLY A 582 -1.87 -17.43 -11.62
N LEU A 583 -2.96 -17.74 -10.91
CA LEU A 583 -4.31 -17.36 -11.29
C LEU A 583 -4.69 -15.97 -10.81
N SER A 584 -4.37 -15.64 -9.55
CA SER A 584 -4.70 -14.34 -8.94
C SER A 584 -3.53 -13.36 -8.92
N GLY A 585 -2.29 -13.81 -9.09
CA GLY A 585 -1.08 -12.99 -8.90
C GLY A 585 -0.71 -12.75 -7.44
N ARG A 586 -1.41 -13.31 -6.46
CA ARG A 586 -1.06 -13.19 -5.03
C ARG A 586 0.29 -13.81 -4.74
N ILE A 587 1.03 -13.19 -3.81
CA ILE A 587 2.38 -13.61 -3.46
C ILE A 587 2.49 -13.79 -1.94
N GLY A 588 3.04 -14.94 -1.53
CA GLY A 588 3.63 -15.12 -0.22
C GLY A 588 5.15 -15.18 -0.31
N SER A 589 5.85 -14.64 0.67
CA SER A 589 7.30 -14.79 0.74
C SER A 589 7.78 -14.90 2.18
N VAL A 590 8.93 -15.55 2.36
CA VAL A 590 9.56 -15.70 3.67
C VAL A 590 11.08 -15.60 3.53
N ALA A 591 11.71 -14.88 4.47
CA ALA A 591 13.14 -14.83 4.62
C ALA A 591 13.61 -15.89 5.63
N ALA A 592 14.61 -16.67 5.26
CA ALA A 592 15.18 -17.73 6.08
C ALA A 592 16.71 -17.61 6.12
N PRO A 593 17.32 -17.17 7.23
CA PRO A 593 18.76 -17.18 7.36
C PRO A 593 19.30 -18.62 7.34
N LEU A 594 20.46 -18.80 6.73
CA LEU A 594 21.10 -20.10 6.53
C LEU A 594 22.59 -20.00 6.77
N LYS A 595 23.13 -20.96 7.50
CA LYS A 595 24.57 -21.19 7.62
C LYS A 595 24.90 -22.54 7.02
N VAL A 596 25.82 -22.54 6.07
CA VAL A 596 26.37 -23.76 5.43
C VAL A 596 27.79 -23.94 5.94
N ASP A 597 28.03 -25.02 6.66
CA ASP A 597 29.35 -25.33 7.25
C ASP A 597 30.31 -25.97 6.24
#